data_2e87394fee3a27118627c2da906f44f9
#
_entry.id   2e87394fee3a27118627c2da906f44f9
#
_cell.length_a   1.000
_cell.length_b   1.000
_cell.length_c   1.000
_cell.angle_alpha   90.00
_cell.angle_beta   90.00
_cell.angle_gamma   90.00
#
_symmetry.space_group_name_H-M   'P 1'
#
loop_
_entity.id
_entity.type
_entity.pdbx_description
1 polymer ?
#
loop_
_entity_poly.entity_id
_entity_poly.type
_entity_poly.pdbx_seq_one_letter_code
_entity_poly.pdbx_strand_id
1 'polypeptide(L)'
;MSTYTVPFIINGEEHHAEKSFEIVSPATGEVVHRCGIATQKEVLAAVDAAAAAGRQWRNTTPGQRRDIILKAAEIMNEKREQLAPHMVNELGASRGWADFNLNTTIDMLKDTAGRISNLNGVVPTSADPNRTSMVLREPYGVVLAIAPWNAPYILGTRSVLFPIAAGCTVVFKGSEKSPRVMHAIASLLHEAGLPKGVLNFIATDVASAPSITTSLIAHPQVKKINFTGSTAVGRIIARIAGENLKPVVLELGGKAPAIVWEDANLDIAAEQCTIGSFLFSGQICMSTEKIIVHKKISEAFQKKFVEMIERMFPSKGDAPVLIASEAVDKNKTLLKDATSKGAVLIRGDIDAEEISKTRMRPIVVSKVTPEMDIYKQESFGPSVSLIEVETEEEALRIANDTEYGLNSAVFTENLRTGLRFAKEIETGAVHINNMTVHDEMALPHGGVKASGFGRFNTLFGLEEWVRTKTVTWRN
;
A
#
# COMPACT_ATOMS: atom_id res chain seq x y z
N MET A 1 17.63 -27.00 3.29
CA MET A 1 17.57 -25.53 3.52
C MET A 1 17.96 -24.85 2.20
N SER A 2 17.24 -23.86 1.76
CA SER A 2 17.59 -23.09 0.56
C SER A 2 18.88 -22.32 0.81
N THR A 3 19.91 -22.55 0.01
CA THR A 3 21.18 -21.81 0.06
C THR A 3 21.11 -20.46 -0.66
N TYR A 4 19.95 -20.14 -1.27
CA TYR A 4 19.76 -18.92 -2.06
C TYR A 4 19.72 -17.69 -1.16
N THR A 5 20.52 -16.69 -1.52
CA THR A 5 20.50 -15.36 -0.90
C THR A 5 20.09 -14.33 -1.95
N VAL A 6 19.04 -13.56 -1.67
CA VAL A 6 18.56 -12.48 -2.55
C VAL A 6 19.66 -11.43 -2.67
N PRO A 7 20.20 -11.16 -3.89
CA PRO A 7 21.21 -10.13 -4.11
C PRO A 7 20.59 -8.74 -4.20
N PHE A 8 21.41 -7.71 -4.19
CA PHE A 8 21.02 -6.37 -4.64
C PHE A 8 21.11 -6.27 -6.16
N ILE A 9 20.42 -5.30 -6.74
CA ILE A 9 20.63 -4.91 -8.15
C ILE A 9 21.10 -3.46 -8.14
N ILE A 10 22.37 -3.24 -8.48
CA ILE A 10 22.97 -1.91 -8.55
C ILE A 10 23.58 -1.74 -9.94
N ASN A 11 23.21 -0.66 -10.61
CA ASN A 11 23.64 -0.38 -11.97
C ASN A 11 23.34 -1.54 -12.96
N GLY A 12 22.20 -2.22 -12.76
CA GLY A 12 21.76 -3.34 -13.60
C GLY A 12 22.55 -4.63 -13.42
N GLU A 13 23.32 -4.77 -12.35
CA GLU A 13 24.11 -5.96 -12.02
C GLU A 13 23.77 -6.48 -10.63
N GLU A 14 23.80 -7.80 -10.44
CA GLU A 14 23.58 -8.42 -9.15
C GLU A 14 24.85 -8.30 -8.29
N HIS A 15 24.63 -7.89 -7.02
CA HIS A 15 25.69 -7.74 -6.02
C HIS A 15 25.33 -8.55 -4.78
N HIS A 16 26.21 -9.44 -4.34
CA HIS A 16 26.06 -10.21 -3.11
C HIS A 16 26.61 -9.44 -1.91
N ALA A 17 25.81 -9.35 -0.86
CA ALA A 17 26.23 -8.72 0.39
C ALA A 17 27.14 -9.62 1.21
N GLU A 18 28.03 -9.03 2.02
CA GLU A 18 28.89 -9.75 2.97
C GLU A 18 28.07 -10.38 4.11
N LYS A 19 26.98 -9.74 4.51
CA LYS A 19 26.06 -10.21 5.58
C LYS A 19 24.67 -10.43 5.02
N SER A 20 23.96 -11.37 5.60
CA SER A 20 22.59 -11.70 5.23
C SER A 20 21.74 -12.07 6.43
N PHE A 21 20.43 -11.94 6.31
CA PHE A 21 19.43 -12.35 7.31
C PHE A 21 18.50 -13.39 6.70
N GLU A 22 17.85 -14.15 7.59
CA GLU A 22 16.92 -15.22 7.19
C GLU A 22 15.53 -14.68 6.93
N ILE A 23 14.88 -15.22 5.90
CA ILE A 23 13.48 -15.03 5.61
C ILE A 23 12.75 -16.29 6.05
N VAL A 24 11.92 -16.13 7.07
CA VAL A 24 11.14 -17.23 7.64
C VAL A 24 9.69 -17.12 7.16
N SER A 25 9.17 -18.21 6.62
CA SER A 25 7.75 -18.27 6.23
C SER A 25 6.85 -18.19 7.46
N PRO A 26 5.91 -17.27 7.54
CA PRO A 26 4.98 -17.21 8.67
C PRO A 26 3.97 -18.38 8.66
N ALA A 27 3.80 -19.07 7.54
CA ALA A 27 2.90 -20.21 7.40
C ALA A 27 3.50 -21.50 7.94
N THR A 28 4.82 -21.72 7.75
CA THR A 28 5.50 -22.98 8.11
C THR A 28 6.50 -22.84 9.25
N GLY A 29 6.99 -21.63 9.54
CA GLY A 29 8.08 -21.38 10.48
C GLY A 29 9.46 -21.76 9.94
N GLU A 30 9.58 -22.15 8.68
CA GLU A 30 10.84 -22.57 8.05
C GLU A 30 11.54 -21.40 7.35
N VAL A 31 12.88 -21.45 7.30
CA VAL A 31 13.68 -20.53 6.51
C VAL A 31 13.53 -20.87 5.04
N VAL A 32 12.96 -19.94 4.27
CA VAL A 32 12.72 -20.13 2.82
C VAL A 32 13.90 -19.68 1.96
N HIS A 33 14.63 -18.67 2.37
CA HIS A 33 15.87 -18.18 1.77
C HIS A 33 16.50 -17.13 2.70
N ARG A 34 17.57 -16.50 2.22
CA ARG A 34 18.25 -15.39 2.91
C ARG A 34 18.16 -14.12 2.06
N CYS A 35 18.41 -12.96 2.64
CA CYS A 35 18.54 -11.70 1.93
C CYS A 35 19.78 -10.94 2.39
N GLY A 36 20.47 -10.27 1.49
CA GLY A 36 21.61 -9.42 1.80
C GLY A 36 21.23 -8.23 2.68
N ILE A 37 22.19 -7.77 3.50
CA ILE A 37 22.05 -6.55 4.32
C ILE A 37 22.94 -5.47 3.69
N ALA A 38 22.32 -4.43 3.11
CA ALA A 38 23.03 -3.31 2.54
C ALA A 38 23.75 -2.51 3.61
N THR A 39 24.95 -2.08 3.30
CA THR A 39 25.76 -1.16 4.09
C THR A 39 25.78 0.22 3.43
N GLN A 40 26.44 1.18 4.04
CA GLN A 40 26.62 2.51 3.48
C GLN A 40 27.31 2.49 2.09
N LYS A 41 28.14 1.49 1.82
CA LYS A 41 28.81 1.31 0.51
C LYS A 41 27.78 1.04 -0.59
N GLU A 42 26.86 0.11 -0.38
CA GLU A 42 25.82 -0.23 -1.36
C GLU A 42 24.83 0.93 -1.52
N VAL A 43 24.52 1.66 -0.44
CA VAL A 43 23.69 2.88 -0.48
C VAL A 43 24.30 3.91 -1.42
N LEU A 44 25.58 4.25 -1.24
CA LEU A 44 26.27 5.23 -2.09
C LEU A 44 26.33 4.75 -3.54
N ALA A 45 26.71 3.49 -3.78
CA ALA A 45 26.78 2.91 -5.12
C ALA A 45 25.40 2.98 -5.84
N ALA A 46 24.30 2.66 -5.14
CA ALA A 46 22.95 2.72 -5.71
C ALA A 46 22.53 4.15 -6.06
N VAL A 47 22.83 5.13 -5.19
CA VAL A 47 22.50 6.55 -5.44
C VAL A 47 23.34 7.12 -6.56
N ASP A 48 24.65 6.80 -6.61
CA ASP A 48 25.55 7.26 -7.68
C ASP A 48 25.14 6.69 -9.04
N ALA A 49 24.78 5.40 -9.11
CA ALA A 49 24.27 4.77 -10.32
C ALA A 49 22.97 5.44 -10.79
N ALA A 50 22.04 5.71 -9.86
CA ALA A 50 20.79 6.40 -10.17
C ALA A 50 21.03 7.83 -10.67
N ALA A 51 21.94 8.58 -10.05
CA ALA A 51 22.27 9.94 -10.45
C ALA A 51 22.94 10.00 -11.84
N ALA A 52 23.82 9.06 -12.13
CA ALA A 52 24.48 8.95 -13.43
C ALA A 52 23.48 8.64 -14.55
N ALA A 53 22.63 7.62 -14.35
CA ALA A 53 21.62 7.21 -15.32
C ALA A 53 20.55 8.30 -15.56
N GLY A 54 20.23 9.09 -14.54
CA GLY A 54 19.21 10.12 -14.61
C GLY A 54 19.40 11.17 -15.68
N ARG A 55 20.65 11.48 -16.04
CA ARG A 55 20.98 12.45 -17.11
C ARG A 55 20.48 12.00 -18.49
N GLN A 56 20.56 10.71 -18.78
CA GLN A 56 20.11 10.14 -20.04
C GLN A 56 18.61 9.80 -19.98
N TRP A 57 18.17 9.18 -18.88
CA TRP A 57 16.79 8.70 -18.71
C TRP A 57 15.75 9.80 -18.83
N ARG A 58 15.95 10.95 -18.20
CA ARG A 58 15.01 12.09 -18.27
C ARG A 58 14.78 12.62 -19.69
N ASN A 59 15.71 12.37 -20.61
CA ASN A 59 15.66 12.83 -22.01
C ASN A 59 15.07 11.77 -22.94
N THR A 60 14.68 10.59 -22.44
CA THR A 60 13.98 9.57 -23.24
C THR A 60 12.58 10.05 -23.61
N THR A 61 12.10 9.61 -24.76
CA THR A 61 10.73 9.93 -25.20
C THR A 61 9.68 9.16 -24.39
N PRO A 62 8.45 9.67 -24.30
CA PRO A 62 7.33 8.90 -23.70
C PRO A 62 7.16 7.51 -24.31
N GLY A 63 7.34 7.37 -25.64
CA GLY A 63 7.24 6.09 -26.34
C GLY A 63 8.29 5.08 -25.90
N GLN A 64 9.56 5.50 -25.75
CA GLN A 64 10.63 4.62 -25.26
C GLN A 64 10.33 4.07 -23.86
N ARG A 65 9.85 4.92 -22.95
CA ARG A 65 9.48 4.48 -21.57
C ARG A 65 8.25 3.58 -21.58
N ARG A 66 7.25 3.93 -22.41
CA ARG A 66 6.03 3.10 -22.58
C ARG A 66 6.38 1.69 -23.04
N ASP A 67 7.21 1.55 -24.04
CA ASP A 67 7.51 0.25 -24.66
C ASP A 67 8.24 -0.69 -23.67
N ILE A 68 9.14 -0.16 -22.84
CA ILE A 68 9.79 -0.92 -21.75
C ILE A 68 8.73 -1.38 -20.72
N ILE A 69 7.83 -0.49 -20.31
CA ILE A 69 6.81 -0.82 -19.28
C ILE A 69 5.82 -1.85 -19.80
N LEU A 70 5.40 -1.76 -21.07
CA LEU A 70 4.55 -2.77 -21.71
C LEU A 70 5.25 -4.13 -21.78
N LYS A 71 6.53 -4.13 -22.13
CA LYS A 71 7.32 -5.37 -22.14
C LYS A 71 7.46 -5.99 -20.74
N ALA A 72 7.59 -5.17 -19.69
CA ALA A 72 7.59 -5.66 -18.32
C ALA A 72 6.26 -6.34 -17.94
N ALA A 73 5.12 -5.81 -18.39
CA ALA A 73 3.81 -6.41 -18.18
C ALA A 73 3.68 -7.79 -18.88
N GLU A 74 4.22 -7.92 -20.10
CA GLU A 74 4.25 -9.20 -20.83
C GLU A 74 5.10 -10.24 -20.08
N ILE A 75 6.34 -9.89 -19.70
CA ILE A 75 7.27 -10.78 -18.98
C ILE A 75 6.67 -11.20 -17.63
N MET A 76 6.03 -10.28 -16.89
CA MET A 76 5.38 -10.62 -15.62
C MET A 76 4.26 -11.64 -15.81
N ASN A 77 3.47 -11.50 -16.89
CA ASN A 77 2.41 -12.45 -17.20
C ASN A 77 2.97 -13.84 -17.60
N GLU A 78 4.02 -13.87 -18.43
CA GLU A 78 4.70 -15.11 -18.84
C GLU A 78 5.32 -15.86 -17.65
N LYS A 79 5.87 -15.13 -16.68
CA LYS A 79 6.57 -15.70 -15.51
C LYS A 79 5.65 -15.88 -14.27
N ARG A 80 4.35 -15.75 -14.42
CA ARG A 80 3.37 -15.82 -13.31
C ARG A 80 3.59 -17.03 -12.39
N GLU A 81 3.79 -18.21 -12.96
CA GLU A 81 3.98 -19.46 -12.20
C GLU A 81 5.30 -19.50 -11.41
N GLN A 82 6.29 -18.70 -11.80
CA GLN A 82 7.54 -18.55 -11.08
C GLN A 82 7.46 -17.46 -10.00
N LEU A 83 6.62 -16.44 -10.20
CA LEU A 83 6.50 -15.27 -9.35
C LEU A 83 5.55 -15.50 -8.17
N ALA A 84 4.40 -16.13 -8.39
CA ALA A 84 3.40 -16.35 -7.34
C ALA A 84 3.95 -17.09 -6.11
N PRO A 85 4.80 -18.14 -6.25
CA PRO A 85 5.39 -18.83 -5.12
C PRO A 85 6.27 -17.95 -4.20
N HIS A 86 6.87 -16.88 -4.72
CA HIS A 86 7.66 -15.98 -3.86
C HIS A 86 6.78 -15.34 -2.78
N MET A 87 5.62 -14.86 -3.16
CA MET A 87 4.68 -14.25 -2.23
C MET A 87 4.06 -15.27 -1.26
N VAL A 88 3.74 -16.47 -1.74
CA VAL A 88 3.23 -17.57 -0.90
C VAL A 88 4.26 -17.95 0.17
N ASN A 89 5.51 -18.13 -0.21
CA ASN A 89 6.58 -18.57 0.68
C ASN A 89 6.99 -17.50 1.70
N GLU A 90 7.18 -16.25 1.26
CA GLU A 90 7.64 -15.16 2.13
C GLU A 90 6.57 -14.66 3.10
N LEU A 91 5.29 -14.70 2.71
CA LEU A 91 4.21 -14.04 3.45
C LEU A 91 3.13 -14.99 3.98
N GLY A 92 3.20 -16.28 3.64
CA GLY A 92 2.12 -17.20 3.93
C GLY A 92 0.81 -16.84 3.20
N ALA A 93 0.89 -16.09 2.12
CA ALA A 93 -0.25 -15.67 1.33
C ALA A 93 -0.90 -16.84 0.59
N SER A 94 -2.21 -16.79 0.37
CA SER A 94 -2.87 -17.75 -0.52
C SER A 94 -2.42 -17.55 -1.98
N ARG A 95 -2.50 -18.61 -2.79
CA ARG A 95 -2.27 -18.50 -4.24
C ARG A 95 -3.21 -17.47 -4.87
N GLY A 96 -4.47 -17.41 -4.45
CA GLY A 96 -5.43 -16.43 -4.96
C GLY A 96 -5.01 -14.98 -4.67
N TRP A 97 -4.44 -14.69 -3.50
CA TRP A 97 -3.91 -13.36 -3.17
C TRP A 97 -2.68 -13.01 -4.01
N ALA A 98 -1.80 -13.99 -4.26
CA ALA A 98 -0.65 -13.78 -5.14
C ALA A 98 -1.08 -13.52 -6.59
N ASP A 99 -2.04 -14.28 -7.12
CA ASP A 99 -2.59 -14.10 -8.47
C ASP A 99 -3.30 -12.75 -8.62
N PHE A 100 -4.06 -12.30 -7.61
CA PHE A 100 -4.66 -10.97 -7.57
C PHE A 100 -3.58 -9.87 -7.63
N ASN A 101 -2.51 -10.00 -6.84
CA ASN A 101 -1.40 -9.05 -6.86
C ASN A 101 -0.76 -8.96 -8.25
N LEU A 102 -0.50 -10.09 -8.90
CA LEU A 102 0.10 -10.14 -10.24
C LEU A 102 -0.83 -9.53 -11.30
N ASN A 103 -2.13 -9.86 -11.28
CA ASN A 103 -3.11 -9.30 -12.21
C ASN A 103 -3.18 -7.78 -12.10
N THR A 104 -3.37 -7.27 -10.89
CA THR A 104 -3.46 -5.84 -10.61
C THR A 104 -2.17 -5.11 -11.01
N THR A 105 -1.01 -5.74 -10.80
CA THR A 105 0.29 -5.16 -11.19
C THR A 105 0.43 -5.09 -12.72
N ILE A 106 0.02 -6.14 -13.43
CA ILE A 106 0.04 -6.17 -14.90
C ILE A 106 -0.86 -5.07 -15.48
N ASP A 107 -2.05 -4.90 -14.90
CA ASP A 107 -2.98 -3.85 -15.33
C ASP A 107 -2.43 -2.44 -15.01
N MET A 108 -1.76 -2.26 -13.85
CA MET A 108 -1.08 -1.02 -13.48
C MET A 108 0.04 -0.67 -14.47
N LEU A 109 0.86 -1.63 -14.87
CA LEU A 109 1.91 -1.43 -15.86
C LEU A 109 1.33 -0.95 -17.19
N LYS A 110 0.27 -1.61 -17.69
CA LYS A 110 -0.40 -1.25 -18.95
C LYS A 110 -1.06 0.12 -18.90
N ASP A 111 -1.82 0.41 -17.83
CA ASP A 111 -2.50 1.70 -17.67
C ASP A 111 -1.49 2.85 -17.59
N THR A 112 -0.44 2.70 -16.76
CA THR A 112 0.62 3.71 -16.62
C THR A 112 1.32 3.95 -17.95
N ALA A 113 1.66 2.91 -18.70
CA ALA A 113 2.27 3.01 -20.03
C ALA A 113 1.43 3.83 -20.99
N GLY A 114 0.09 3.64 -20.98
CA GLY A 114 -0.86 4.40 -21.80
C GLY A 114 -0.96 5.89 -21.45
N ARG A 115 -0.60 6.26 -20.22
CA ARG A 115 -0.74 7.64 -19.71
C ARG A 115 0.51 8.50 -19.80
N ILE A 116 1.69 7.92 -20.06
CA ILE A 116 2.96 8.67 -20.03
C ILE A 116 2.95 9.90 -20.92
N SER A 117 2.36 9.79 -22.11
CA SER A 117 2.27 10.90 -23.08
C SER A 117 1.36 12.06 -22.63
N ASN A 118 0.59 11.90 -21.56
CA ASN A 118 -0.28 12.95 -21.02
C ASN A 118 0.43 13.88 -20.02
N LEU A 119 1.69 13.62 -19.67
CA LEU A 119 2.52 14.54 -18.90
C LEU A 119 2.99 15.73 -19.74
N ASN A 120 2.05 16.59 -20.10
CA ASN A 120 2.33 17.72 -20.97
C ASN A 120 2.65 18.99 -20.20
N GLY A 121 3.56 19.83 -20.77
CA GLY A 121 3.69 21.24 -20.41
C GLY A 121 2.53 22.08 -20.94
N VAL A 122 2.54 23.36 -20.61
CA VAL A 122 1.53 24.33 -21.11
C VAL A 122 2.22 25.58 -21.64
N VAL A 123 1.56 26.25 -22.58
CA VAL A 123 1.98 27.55 -23.13
C VAL A 123 0.92 28.58 -22.73
N PRO A 124 1.06 29.20 -21.55
CA PRO A 124 0.10 30.20 -21.07
C PRO A 124 0.28 31.51 -21.81
N THR A 125 -0.83 32.28 -21.98
CA THR A 125 -0.77 33.64 -22.51
C THR A 125 -0.05 34.56 -21.53
N SER A 126 0.94 35.33 -22.03
CA SER A 126 1.65 36.37 -21.26
C SER A 126 0.83 37.63 -21.13
N ALA A 127 0.98 38.34 -20.01
CA ALA A 127 0.41 39.67 -19.83
C ALA A 127 1.11 40.74 -20.70
N ASP A 128 2.37 40.51 -21.08
CA ASP A 128 3.13 41.35 -22.00
C ASP A 128 3.06 40.75 -23.41
N PRO A 129 2.50 41.50 -24.40
CA PRO A 129 2.38 41.01 -25.77
C PRO A 129 3.70 40.73 -26.49
N ASN A 130 4.81 41.30 -25.98
CA ASN A 130 6.16 41.06 -26.47
C ASN A 130 6.88 39.92 -25.78
N ARG A 131 6.18 39.14 -24.98
CA ARG A 131 6.76 38.01 -24.20
C ARG A 131 6.01 36.75 -24.50
N THR A 132 6.76 35.69 -24.79
CA THR A 132 6.25 34.32 -24.84
C THR A 132 6.66 33.56 -23.58
N SER A 133 5.81 32.64 -23.14
CA SER A 133 6.06 31.83 -21.96
C SER A 133 5.70 30.37 -22.19
N MET A 134 6.40 29.48 -21.55
CA MET A 134 6.05 28.06 -21.45
C MET A 134 6.30 27.53 -20.05
N VAL A 135 5.55 26.54 -19.64
CA VAL A 135 5.74 25.78 -18.39
C VAL A 135 6.10 24.36 -18.74
N LEU A 136 7.33 23.98 -18.42
CA LEU A 136 7.83 22.63 -18.64
C LEU A 136 7.49 21.73 -17.46
N ARG A 137 7.33 20.43 -17.72
CA ARG A 137 7.27 19.36 -16.71
C ARG A 137 8.64 18.67 -16.67
N GLU A 138 9.34 18.77 -15.54
CA GLU A 138 10.68 18.17 -15.37
C GLU A 138 10.65 17.08 -14.30
N PRO A 139 11.24 15.89 -14.53
CA PRO A 139 11.40 14.87 -13.48
C PRO A 139 12.17 15.40 -12.27
N TYR A 140 11.80 14.95 -11.08
CA TYR A 140 12.53 15.34 -9.86
C TYR A 140 14.00 14.92 -9.87
N GLY A 141 14.32 13.77 -10.47
CA GLY A 141 15.66 13.17 -10.48
C GLY A 141 15.67 11.84 -9.75
N VAL A 142 16.59 11.63 -8.80
CA VAL A 142 16.66 10.38 -8.02
C VAL A 142 15.54 10.36 -6.97
N VAL A 143 14.75 9.28 -6.96
CA VAL A 143 13.67 9.02 -6.00
C VAL A 143 14.08 7.86 -5.10
N LEU A 144 13.90 8.02 -3.79
CA LEU A 144 13.92 6.91 -2.85
C LEU A 144 12.52 6.30 -2.78
N ALA A 145 12.38 5.05 -3.17
CA ALA A 145 11.13 4.28 -3.09
C ALA A 145 11.22 3.22 -1.98
N ILE A 146 10.25 3.21 -1.08
CA ILE A 146 10.14 2.24 0.02
C ILE A 146 8.74 1.66 0.00
N ALA A 147 8.62 0.34 -0.15
CA ALA A 147 7.35 -0.37 -0.25
C ALA A 147 7.20 -1.43 0.85
N PRO A 148 5.96 -1.69 1.32
CA PRO A 148 5.66 -2.70 2.34
C PRO A 148 5.49 -4.10 1.73
N TRP A 149 5.25 -5.06 2.61
CA TRP A 149 5.17 -6.49 2.31
C TRP A 149 3.75 -7.00 2.00
N ASN A 150 2.68 -6.31 2.41
CA ASN A 150 1.32 -6.88 2.46
C ASN A 150 0.67 -7.10 1.08
N ALA A 151 1.01 -6.29 0.09
CA ALA A 151 0.64 -6.48 -1.32
C ALA A 151 1.86 -6.17 -2.21
N PRO A 152 2.95 -6.97 -2.13
CA PRO A 152 4.28 -6.52 -2.53
C PRO A 152 4.45 -6.36 -4.04
N TYR A 153 3.78 -7.15 -4.90
CA TYR A 153 3.82 -6.91 -6.34
C TYR A 153 3.14 -5.60 -6.72
N ILE A 154 1.97 -5.31 -6.11
CA ILE A 154 1.22 -4.06 -6.36
C ILE A 154 2.03 -2.87 -5.82
N LEU A 155 2.33 -2.86 -4.53
CA LEU A 155 2.91 -1.70 -3.84
C LEU A 155 4.38 -1.50 -4.18
N GLY A 156 5.14 -2.58 -4.37
CA GLY A 156 6.51 -2.52 -4.85
C GLY A 156 6.61 -1.94 -6.26
N THR A 157 5.80 -2.44 -7.20
CA THR A 157 5.76 -1.90 -8.56
C THR A 157 5.26 -0.46 -8.56
N ARG A 158 4.18 -0.14 -7.83
CA ARG A 158 3.66 1.21 -7.69
C ARG A 158 4.72 2.20 -7.23
N SER A 159 5.56 1.78 -6.28
CA SER A 159 6.58 2.66 -5.70
C SER A 159 7.66 3.07 -6.69
N VAL A 160 7.96 2.25 -7.70
CA VAL A 160 9.03 2.49 -8.69
C VAL A 160 8.49 2.90 -10.06
N LEU A 161 7.31 2.42 -10.45
CA LEU A 161 6.76 2.57 -11.80
C LEU A 161 6.46 4.03 -12.15
N PHE A 162 5.72 4.73 -11.30
CA PHE A 162 5.32 6.12 -11.58
C PHE A 162 6.52 7.07 -11.68
N PRO A 163 7.53 7.01 -10.76
CA PRO A 163 8.76 7.77 -10.93
C PRO A 163 9.49 7.45 -12.24
N ILE A 164 9.66 6.16 -12.57
CA ILE A 164 10.33 5.72 -13.81
C ILE A 164 9.57 6.22 -15.04
N ALA A 165 8.26 6.07 -15.07
CA ALA A 165 7.40 6.54 -16.16
C ALA A 165 7.49 8.07 -16.36
N ALA A 166 7.63 8.83 -15.29
CA ALA A 166 7.81 10.27 -15.33
C ALA A 166 9.23 10.72 -15.71
N GLY A 167 10.20 9.79 -15.84
CA GLY A 167 11.60 10.09 -16.22
C GLY A 167 12.55 10.26 -15.02
N CYS A 168 12.14 9.90 -13.81
CA CYS A 168 13.01 9.79 -12.64
C CYS A 168 13.81 8.48 -12.64
N THR A 169 14.89 8.44 -11.87
CA THR A 169 15.60 7.22 -11.50
C THR A 169 15.32 6.86 -10.05
N VAL A 170 15.46 5.59 -9.68
CA VAL A 170 14.97 5.08 -8.40
C VAL A 170 16.04 4.30 -7.67
N VAL A 171 16.18 4.58 -6.38
CA VAL A 171 16.75 3.67 -5.38
C VAL A 171 15.60 3.02 -4.65
N PHE A 172 15.44 1.72 -4.85
CA PHE A 172 14.34 0.93 -4.30
C PHE A 172 14.80 0.16 -3.07
N LYS A 173 14.38 0.60 -1.89
CA LYS A 173 14.58 -0.15 -0.65
C LYS A 173 13.40 -1.10 -0.45
N GLY A 174 13.62 -2.38 -0.69
CA GLY A 174 12.61 -3.42 -0.49
C GLY A 174 12.27 -3.65 0.98
N SER A 175 11.11 -4.27 1.22
CA SER A 175 10.70 -4.76 2.53
C SER A 175 11.57 -5.96 2.93
N GLU A 176 11.96 -6.00 4.21
CA GLU A 176 12.67 -7.13 4.82
C GLU A 176 11.81 -8.40 4.96
N LYS A 177 10.50 -8.29 4.78
CA LYS A 177 9.56 -9.43 4.84
C LYS A 177 9.32 -10.09 3.47
N SER A 178 9.56 -9.35 2.36
CA SER A 178 9.30 -9.86 1.01
C SER A 178 10.42 -9.49 0.01
N PRO A 179 11.70 -9.70 0.35
CA PRO A 179 12.82 -9.22 -0.46
C PRO A 179 12.90 -9.90 -1.83
N ARG A 180 12.50 -11.17 -1.95
CA ARG A 180 12.53 -11.87 -3.24
C ARG A 180 11.47 -11.35 -4.20
N VAL A 181 10.28 -11.00 -3.70
CA VAL A 181 9.26 -10.33 -4.52
C VAL A 181 9.77 -8.97 -5.00
N MET A 182 10.38 -8.17 -4.11
CA MET A 182 10.91 -6.84 -4.48
C MET A 182 12.07 -6.93 -5.47
N HIS A 183 12.97 -7.88 -5.29
CA HIS A 183 14.04 -8.19 -6.24
C HIS A 183 13.47 -8.60 -7.61
N ALA A 184 12.43 -9.45 -7.63
CA ALA A 184 11.81 -9.90 -8.87
C ALA A 184 11.21 -8.73 -9.68
N ILE A 185 10.60 -7.74 -9.02
CA ILE A 185 10.10 -6.51 -9.68
C ILE A 185 11.25 -5.77 -10.38
N ALA A 186 12.37 -5.54 -9.69
CA ALA A 186 13.51 -4.87 -10.26
C ALA A 186 14.14 -5.66 -11.42
N SER A 187 14.28 -6.97 -11.24
CA SER A 187 14.81 -7.90 -12.25
C SER A 187 13.97 -7.90 -13.53
N LEU A 188 12.64 -7.97 -13.40
CA LEU A 188 11.70 -7.94 -14.53
C LEU A 188 11.79 -6.63 -15.34
N LEU A 189 11.92 -5.49 -14.68
CA LEU A 189 12.07 -4.21 -15.36
C LEU A 189 13.40 -4.14 -16.14
N HIS A 190 14.51 -4.64 -15.58
CA HIS A 190 15.77 -4.75 -16.31
C HIS A 190 15.70 -5.72 -17.49
N GLU A 191 15.04 -6.88 -17.33
CA GLU A 191 14.79 -7.83 -18.40
C GLU A 191 13.94 -7.24 -19.54
N ALA A 192 13.01 -6.34 -19.19
CA ALA A 192 12.21 -5.60 -20.15
C ALA A 192 12.99 -4.52 -20.91
N GLY A 193 14.27 -4.32 -20.59
CA GLY A 193 15.15 -3.36 -21.25
C GLY A 193 15.31 -2.02 -20.53
N LEU A 194 14.92 -1.94 -19.24
CA LEU A 194 15.19 -0.74 -18.45
C LEU A 194 16.72 -0.51 -18.37
N PRO A 195 17.24 0.67 -18.74
CA PRO A 195 18.68 0.92 -18.75
C PRO A 195 19.32 0.77 -17.36
N LYS A 196 20.59 0.33 -17.35
CA LYS A 196 21.38 0.21 -16.14
C LYS A 196 21.35 1.50 -15.33
N GLY A 197 21.22 1.37 -14.00
CA GLY A 197 21.19 2.51 -13.07
C GLY A 197 19.84 3.22 -12.95
N VAL A 198 18.88 3.03 -13.85
CA VAL A 198 17.54 3.69 -13.74
C VAL A 198 16.79 3.17 -12.52
N LEU A 199 16.90 1.88 -12.23
CA LEU A 199 16.37 1.25 -11.01
C LEU A 199 17.49 0.49 -10.29
N ASN A 200 17.65 0.78 -8.99
CA ASN A 200 18.65 0.10 -8.14
C ASN A 200 17.92 -0.46 -6.92
N PHE A 201 18.02 -1.76 -6.71
CA PHE A 201 17.37 -2.46 -5.60
C PHE A 201 18.36 -2.76 -4.49
N ILE A 202 18.01 -2.38 -3.26
CA ILE A 202 18.72 -2.75 -2.03
C ILE A 202 17.75 -3.25 -0.97
N ALA A 203 18.24 -4.06 -0.04
CA ALA A 203 17.48 -4.54 1.10
C ALA A 203 18.30 -4.40 2.38
N THR A 204 17.64 -4.34 3.52
CA THR A 204 18.26 -4.31 4.85
C THR A 204 17.47 -5.16 5.82
N ASP A 205 18.08 -5.58 6.92
CA ASP A 205 17.36 -6.10 8.06
C ASP A 205 16.68 -4.96 8.86
N VAL A 206 15.84 -5.34 9.82
CA VAL A 206 15.10 -4.39 10.69
C VAL A 206 16.06 -3.48 11.47
N ALA A 207 17.20 -4.03 11.95
CA ALA A 207 18.15 -3.29 12.77
C ALA A 207 18.87 -2.18 11.99
N SER A 208 19.24 -2.45 10.75
CA SER A 208 19.96 -1.49 9.89
C SER A 208 19.03 -0.50 9.17
N ALA A 209 17.74 -0.83 9.03
CA ALA A 209 16.78 -0.03 8.27
C ALA A 209 16.73 1.45 8.66
N PRO A 210 16.71 1.86 9.95
CA PRO A 210 16.65 3.28 10.34
C PRO A 210 17.86 4.09 9.84
N SER A 211 19.08 3.58 10.04
CA SER A 211 20.31 4.28 9.66
C SER A 211 20.46 4.38 8.14
N ILE A 212 20.19 3.31 7.42
CA ILE A 212 20.24 3.25 5.95
C ILE A 212 19.18 4.18 5.34
N THR A 213 17.95 4.16 5.85
CA THR A 213 16.87 5.02 5.35
C THR A 213 17.18 6.50 5.61
N THR A 214 17.69 6.84 6.79
CA THR A 214 18.09 8.22 7.13
C THR A 214 19.20 8.69 6.19
N SER A 215 20.22 7.88 5.94
CA SER A 215 21.31 8.20 5.03
C SER A 215 20.82 8.43 3.60
N LEU A 216 19.90 7.59 3.10
CA LEU A 216 19.28 7.77 1.78
C LEU A 216 18.47 9.07 1.69
N ILE A 217 17.63 9.36 2.70
CA ILE A 217 16.83 10.59 2.72
C ILE A 217 17.74 11.83 2.78
N ALA A 218 18.79 11.80 3.58
CA ALA A 218 19.72 12.94 3.72
C ALA A 218 20.62 13.12 2.47
N HIS A 219 20.81 12.10 1.64
CA HIS A 219 21.75 12.16 0.51
C HIS A 219 21.36 13.25 -0.50
N PRO A 220 22.28 14.18 -0.89
CA PRO A 220 21.96 15.36 -1.72
C PRO A 220 21.41 15.02 -3.11
N GLN A 221 21.75 13.87 -3.67
CA GLN A 221 21.23 13.43 -4.98
C GLN A 221 19.78 12.91 -4.90
N VAL A 222 19.33 12.37 -3.78
CA VAL A 222 17.93 11.97 -3.59
C VAL A 222 17.06 13.22 -3.50
N LYS A 223 16.05 13.33 -4.36
CA LYS A 223 15.25 14.56 -4.54
C LYS A 223 13.81 14.45 -4.05
N LYS A 224 13.26 13.25 -4.01
CA LYS A 224 11.90 12.99 -3.51
C LYS A 224 11.83 11.59 -2.92
N ILE A 225 10.92 11.40 -1.98
CA ILE A 225 10.72 10.11 -1.29
C ILE A 225 9.31 9.60 -1.60
N ASN A 226 9.21 8.31 -1.86
CA ASN A 226 7.97 7.55 -1.92
C ASN A 226 7.97 6.53 -0.78
N PHE A 227 6.99 6.59 0.10
CA PHE A 227 6.88 5.65 1.21
C PHE A 227 5.44 5.16 1.35
N THR A 228 5.29 3.85 1.34
CA THR A 228 4.07 3.16 1.77
C THR A 228 4.41 2.27 2.96
N GLY A 229 3.67 2.41 4.07
CA GLY A 229 3.90 1.64 5.29
C GLY A 229 3.14 2.18 6.51
N SER A 230 3.62 1.87 7.72
CA SER A 230 2.93 2.29 8.94
C SER A 230 2.99 3.81 9.16
N THR A 231 1.94 4.37 9.75
CA THR A 231 1.85 5.80 10.09
C THR A 231 2.98 6.25 11.03
N ALA A 232 3.38 5.41 11.98
CA ALA A 232 4.48 5.71 12.89
C ALA A 232 5.81 5.92 12.13
N VAL A 233 6.14 5.04 11.18
CA VAL A 233 7.35 5.16 10.35
C VAL A 233 7.21 6.31 9.36
N GLY A 234 6.02 6.52 8.78
CA GLY A 234 5.74 7.64 7.88
C GLY A 234 6.01 9.01 8.53
N ARG A 235 5.62 9.18 9.78
CA ARG A 235 5.94 10.40 10.56
C ARG A 235 7.44 10.63 10.71
N ILE A 236 8.22 9.58 10.96
CA ILE A 236 9.68 9.66 11.07
C ILE A 236 10.29 10.06 9.72
N ILE A 237 9.86 9.41 8.63
CA ILE A 237 10.33 9.70 7.26
C ILE A 237 9.99 11.13 6.87
N ALA A 238 8.75 11.58 7.11
CA ALA A 238 8.32 12.95 6.82
C ALA A 238 9.15 13.98 7.58
N ARG A 239 9.46 13.73 8.86
CA ARG A 239 10.32 14.60 9.68
C ARG A 239 11.73 14.73 9.06
N ILE A 240 12.38 13.59 8.76
CA ILE A 240 13.73 13.59 8.18
C ILE A 240 13.72 14.23 6.78
N ALA A 241 12.70 13.97 5.97
CA ALA A 241 12.55 14.58 4.65
C ALA A 241 12.36 16.11 4.75
N GLY A 242 11.56 16.59 5.71
CA GLY A 242 11.36 18.00 6.00
C GLY A 242 12.64 18.70 6.44
N GLU A 243 13.44 18.09 7.30
CA GLU A 243 14.77 18.58 7.71
C GLU A 243 15.71 18.76 6.50
N ASN A 244 15.53 17.96 5.43
CA ASN A 244 16.30 18.02 4.19
C ASN A 244 15.59 18.74 3.04
N LEU A 245 14.44 19.38 3.29
CA LEU A 245 13.60 20.09 2.30
C LEU A 245 13.23 19.20 1.08
N LYS A 246 12.93 17.92 1.32
CA LYS A 246 12.57 16.95 0.27
C LYS A 246 11.08 16.64 0.31
N PRO A 247 10.37 16.78 -0.81
CA PRO A 247 8.96 16.39 -0.87
C PRO A 247 8.81 14.88 -0.75
N VAL A 248 7.69 14.46 -0.18
CA VAL A 248 7.34 13.06 0.02
C VAL A 248 5.96 12.75 -0.54
N VAL A 249 5.75 11.50 -0.96
CA VAL A 249 4.43 10.89 -1.15
C VAL A 249 4.30 9.81 -0.10
N LEU A 250 3.24 9.87 0.71
CA LEU A 250 3.00 8.96 1.82
C LEU A 250 1.65 8.26 1.65
N GLU A 251 1.65 6.94 1.64
CA GLU A 251 0.46 6.10 1.80
C GLU A 251 0.65 5.27 3.06
N LEU A 252 -0.17 5.55 4.06
CA LEU A 252 0.03 5.06 5.43
C LEU A 252 -1.16 4.22 5.91
N GLY A 253 -1.23 3.97 7.21
CA GLY A 253 -2.27 3.15 7.82
C GLY A 253 -3.69 3.69 7.63
N GLY A 254 -4.66 2.85 7.96
CA GLY A 254 -6.07 3.17 7.90
C GLY A 254 -6.85 2.64 9.10
N LYS A 255 -8.09 3.11 9.23
CA LYS A 255 -9.13 2.61 10.15
C LYS A 255 -10.47 2.72 9.43
N ALA A 256 -10.56 2.09 8.25
CA ALA A 256 -11.62 2.33 7.30
C ALA A 256 -13.02 2.03 7.90
N PRO A 257 -13.93 3.03 7.91
CA PRO A 257 -15.31 2.82 8.31
C PRO A 257 -16.13 2.28 7.15
N ALA A 258 -17.08 1.37 7.45
CA ALA A 258 -18.14 0.94 6.57
C ALA A 258 -19.50 1.27 7.22
N ILE A 259 -20.28 2.19 6.65
CA ILE A 259 -21.61 2.54 7.15
C ILE A 259 -22.63 1.64 6.48
N VAL A 260 -23.40 0.89 7.29
CA VAL A 260 -24.52 0.06 6.82
C VAL A 260 -25.82 0.76 7.24
N TRP A 261 -26.42 1.49 6.27
CA TRP A 261 -27.58 2.35 6.53
C TRP A 261 -28.88 1.54 6.57
N GLU A 262 -29.95 2.13 7.12
CA GLU A 262 -31.23 1.44 7.41
C GLU A 262 -31.91 0.77 6.22
N ASP A 263 -31.64 1.23 5.00
CA ASP A 263 -32.17 0.71 3.74
C ASP A 263 -31.18 -0.17 2.95
N ALA A 264 -30.03 -0.52 3.56
CA ALA A 264 -29.00 -1.30 2.89
C ALA A 264 -29.46 -2.70 2.47
N ASN A 265 -29.00 -3.17 1.32
CA ASN A 265 -29.07 -4.58 0.98
C ASN A 265 -28.14 -5.38 1.88
N LEU A 266 -28.70 -6.13 2.82
CA LEU A 266 -27.95 -6.82 3.88
C LEU A 266 -27.08 -7.97 3.35
N ASP A 267 -27.43 -8.59 2.21
CA ASP A 267 -26.63 -9.67 1.62
C ASP A 267 -25.36 -9.08 1.02
N ILE A 268 -25.46 -7.98 0.26
CA ILE A 268 -24.32 -7.24 -0.27
C ILE A 268 -23.47 -6.68 0.87
N ALA A 269 -24.09 -6.03 1.86
CA ALA A 269 -23.35 -5.43 2.96
C ALA A 269 -22.58 -6.48 3.78
N ALA A 270 -23.21 -7.63 4.10
CA ALA A 270 -22.55 -8.69 4.84
C ALA A 270 -21.39 -9.31 4.06
N GLU A 271 -21.55 -9.57 2.76
CA GLU A 271 -20.48 -10.09 1.91
C GLU A 271 -19.32 -9.11 1.79
N GLN A 272 -19.59 -7.87 1.44
CA GLN A 272 -18.56 -6.85 1.20
C GLN A 272 -17.84 -6.43 2.49
N CYS A 273 -18.54 -6.34 3.61
CA CYS A 273 -17.90 -6.12 4.92
C CYS A 273 -17.04 -7.33 5.34
N THR A 274 -17.46 -8.57 5.03
CA THR A 274 -16.66 -9.76 5.33
C THR A 274 -15.36 -9.79 4.53
N ILE A 275 -15.43 -9.58 3.22
CA ILE A 275 -14.25 -9.52 2.36
C ILE A 275 -13.36 -8.35 2.79
N GLY A 276 -13.94 -7.15 2.95
CA GLY A 276 -13.21 -5.95 3.32
C GLY A 276 -12.49 -6.06 4.67
N SER A 277 -13.06 -6.78 5.66
CA SER A 277 -12.44 -6.95 6.97
C SER A 277 -11.38 -8.05 7.02
N PHE A 278 -11.53 -9.14 6.25
CA PHE A 278 -10.77 -10.36 6.50
C PHE A 278 -9.94 -10.85 5.31
N LEU A 279 -10.02 -10.18 4.15
CA LEU A 279 -9.14 -10.46 3.02
C LEU A 279 -7.68 -10.33 3.47
N PHE A 280 -6.85 -11.32 3.14
CA PHE A 280 -5.47 -11.44 3.59
C PHE A 280 -5.31 -11.20 5.11
N SER A 281 -6.22 -11.78 5.90
CA SER A 281 -6.26 -11.67 7.37
C SER A 281 -6.40 -10.23 7.90
N GLY A 282 -7.02 -9.31 7.15
CA GLY A 282 -7.13 -7.90 7.54
C GLY A 282 -5.81 -7.11 7.44
N GLN A 283 -4.77 -7.66 6.81
CA GLN A 283 -3.45 -7.03 6.69
C GLN A 283 -3.35 -6.10 5.48
N ILE A 284 -4.38 -5.29 5.26
CA ILE A 284 -4.48 -4.33 4.15
C ILE A 284 -4.81 -2.95 4.73
N CYS A 285 -4.09 -1.90 4.30
CA CYS A 285 -4.29 -0.53 4.78
C CYS A 285 -5.72 -0.01 4.60
N MET A 286 -6.45 -0.56 3.63
CA MET A 286 -7.86 -0.25 3.32
C MET A 286 -8.85 -1.18 4.03
N SER A 287 -8.41 -2.15 4.87
CA SER A 287 -9.33 -3.10 5.52
C SER A 287 -10.44 -2.40 6.28
N THR A 288 -11.66 -2.94 6.19
CA THR A 288 -12.77 -2.50 7.02
C THR A 288 -12.47 -2.84 8.48
N GLU A 289 -12.21 -1.85 9.29
CA GLU A 289 -11.89 -2.01 10.70
C GLU A 289 -12.99 -1.53 11.65
N LYS A 290 -13.96 -0.75 11.12
CA LYS A 290 -15.07 -0.18 11.85
C LYS A 290 -16.36 -0.30 11.01
N ILE A 291 -17.30 -1.14 11.43
CA ILE A 291 -18.62 -1.24 10.81
C ILE A 291 -19.60 -0.41 11.66
N ILE A 292 -20.24 0.58 11.05
CA ILE A 292 -21.20 1.48 11.67
C ILE A 292 -22.57 1.10 11.12
N VAL A 293 -23.42 0.47 11.93
CA VAL A 293 -24.68 -0.09 11.48
C VAL A 293 -25.88 0.66 12.09
N HIS A 294 -26.87 0.98 11.27
CA HIS A 294 -28.10 1.59 11.77
C HIS A 294 -28.88 0.61 12.64
N LYS A 295 -29.32 1.04 13.83
CA LYS A 295 -29.95 0.24 14.87
C LYS A 295 -31.13 -0.59 14.37
N LYS A 296 -31.99 -0.04 13.47
CA LYS A 296 -33.15 -0.75 12.91
C LYS A 296 -32.81 -2.08 12.24
N ILE A 297 -31.62 -2.21 11.70
CA ILE A 297 -31.20 -3.37 10.93
C ILE A 297 -30.05 -4.15 11.58
N SER A 298 -29.55 -3.67 12.72
CA SER A 298 -28.33 -4.19 13.36
C SER A 298 -28.39 -5.70 13.63
N GLU A 299 -29.47 -6.20 14.23
CA GLU A 299 -29.62 -7.63 14.53
C GLU A 299 -29.63 -8.48 13.26
N ALA A 300 -30.40 -8.07 12.25
CA ALA A 300 -30.48 -8.76 10.97
C ALA A 300 -29.15 -8.75 10.22
N PHE A 301 -28.45 -7.62 10.22
CA PHE A 301 -27.11 -7.50 9.64
C PHE A 301 -26.11 -8.39 10.37
N GLN A 302 -26.04 -8.33 11.71
CA GLN A 302 -25.10 -9.14 12.50
C GLN A 302 -25.25 -10.63 12.20
N LYS A 303 -26.51 -11.13 12.13
CA LYS A 303 -26.79 -12.53 11.79
C LYS A 303 -26.20 -12.89 10.43
N LYS A 304 -26.52 -12.12 9.38
CA LYS A 304 -26.00 -12.36 8.01
C LYS A 304 -24.47 -12.22 7.93
N PHE A 305 -23.90 -11.27 8.65
CA PHE A 305 -22.46 -11.04 8.69
C PHE A 305 -21.72 -12.23 9.32
N VAL A 306 -22.20 -12.76 10.45
CA VAL A 306 -21.62 -13.95 11.09
C VAL A 306 -21.76 -15.19 10.19
N GLU A 307 -22.93 -15.39 9.56
CA GLU A 307 -23.16 -16.48 8.60
C GLU A 307 -22.18 -16.39 7.41
N MET A 308 -21.96 -15.19 6.88
CA MET A 308 -21.02 -14.95 5.77
C MET A 308 -19.57 -15.20 6.20
N ILE A 309 -19.17 -14.76 7.39
CA ILE A 309 -17.83 -15.04 7.91
C ILE A 309 -17.64 -16.56 8.06
N GLU A 310 -18.61 -17.30 8.61
CA GLU A 310 -18.48 -18.75 8.77
C GLU A 310 -18.40 -19.48 7.41
N ARG A 311 -19.09 -18.98 6.38
CA ARG A 311 -19.00 -19.51 5.02
C ARG A 311 -17.63 -19.30 4.38
N MET A 312 -17.04 -18.11 4.55
CA MET A 312 -15.78 -17.74 3.91
C MET A 312 -14.53 -18.11 4.72
N PHE A 313 -14.65 -18.08 6.05
CA PHE A 313 -13.59 -18.35 7.02
C PHE A 313 -14.11 -19.34 8.08
N PRO A 314 -14.31 -20.60 7.70
CA PRO A 314 -14.93 -21.59 8.59
C PRO A 314 -14.13 -21.79 9.87
N SER A 315 -14.83 -22.07 10.96
CA SER A 315 -14.23 -22.35 12.27
C SER A 315 -13.45 -23.65 12.31
N LYS A 316 -13.64 -24.53 11.31
CA LYS A 316 -12.87 -25.78 11.13
C LYS A 316 -11.75 -25.58 10.11
N GLY A 317 -10.64 -26.30 10.31
CA GLY A 317 -9.46 -26.20 9.47
C GLY A 317 -8.45 -25.18 9.97
N ASP A 318 -7.45 -24.88 9.16
CA ASP A 318 -6.36 -23.97 9.53
C ASP A 318 -6.84 -22.52 9.61
N ALA A 319 -6.47 -21.84 10.67
CA ALA A 319 -6.70 -20.41 10.79
C ALA A 319 -5.83 -19.61 9.80
N PRO A 320 -6.31 -18.46 9.32
CA PRO A 320 -5.54 -17.57 8.46
C PRO A 320 -4.21 -17.13 9.06
N VAL A 321 -3.22 -16.88 8.20
CA VAL A 321 -1.84 -16.53 8.59
C VAL A 321 -1.67 -15.02 8.67
N LEU A 322 -1.03 -14.54 9.73
CA LEU A 322 -0.49 -13.20 9.86
C LEU A 322 1.03 -13.23 9.64
N ILE A 323 1.60 -12.08 9.30
CA ILE A 323 3.02 -11.96 8.94
C ILE A 323 3.99 -12.32 10.08
N ALA A 324 3.57 -12.18 11.33
CA ALA A 324 4.37 -12.45 12.51
C ALA A 324 3.50 -12.66 13.75
N SER A 325 4.05 -13.31 14.78
CA SER A 325 3.39 -13.50 16.08
C SER A 325 3.01 -12.20 16.76
N GLU A 326 3.84 -11.16 16.63
CA GLU A 326 3.61 -9.83 17.20
C GLU A 326 2.33 -9.18 16.64
N ALA A 327 1.94 -9.52 15.40
CA ALA A 327 0.68 -9.06 14.81
C ALA A 327 -0.53 -9.76 15.48
N VAL A 328 -0.40 -11.02 15.82
CA VAL A 328 -1.41 -11.76 16.61
C VAL A 328 -1.52 -11.17 18.01
N ASP A 329 -0.39 -10.99 18.70
CA ASP A 329 -0.34 -10.44 20.07
C ASP A 329 -0.94 -9.03 20.14
N LYS A 330 -0.65 -8.18 19.16
CA LYS A 330 -1.27 -6.84 19.02
C LYS A 330 -2.80 -6.94 18.94
N ASN A 331 -3.33 -7.80 18.06
CA ASN A 331 -4.77 -7.98 17.90
C ASN A 331 -5.41 -8.52 19.18
N LYS A 332 -4.82 -9.53 19.82
CA LYS A 332 -5.30 -10.06 21.11
C LYS A 332 -5.29 -8.98 22.20
N THR A 333 -4.28 -8.12 22.25
CA THR A 333 -4.19 -7.00 23.20
C THR A 333 -5.32 -6.01 23.01
N LEU A 334 -5.59 -5.58 21.77
CA LEU A 334 -6.69 -4.65 21.44
C LEU A 334 -8.06 -5.24 21.80
N LEU A 335 -8.25 -6.53 21.54
CA LEU A 335 -9.50 -7.23 21.82
C LEU A 335 -9.71 -7.43 23.34
N LYS A 336 -8.66 -7.76 24.10
CA LYS A 336 -8.70 -7.89 25.56
C LYS A 336 -8.97 -6.55 26.24
N ASP A 337 -8.36 -5.46 25.75
CA ASP A 337 -8.68 -4.11 26.21
C ASP A 337 -10.18 -3.81 26.00
N ALA A 338 -10.69 -4.04 24.79
CA ALA A 338 -12.09 -3.79 24.46
C ALA A 338 -13.05 -4.60 25.34
N THR A 339 -12.83 -5.90 25.48
CA THR A 339 -13.70 -6.77 26.30
C THR A 339 -13.63 -6.43 27.78
N SER A 340 -12.48 -6.04 28.30
CA SER A 340 -12.33 -5.58 29.70
C SER A 340 -13.09 -4.29 29.99
N LYS A 341 -13.35 -3.47 28.95
CA LYS A 341 -14.11 -2.21 29.00
C LYS A 341 -15.59 -2.38 28.60
N GLY A 342 -16.05 -3.62 28.40
CA GLY A 342 -17.45 -3.92 28.18
C GLY A 342 -17.87 -4.19 26.72
N ALA A 343 -16.92 -4.28 25.77
CA ALA A 343 -17.21 -4.78 24.44
C ALA A 343 -17.65 -6.26 24.49
N VAL A 344 -18.54 -6.64 23.57
CA VAL A 344 -19.10 -7.99 23.48
C VAL A 344 -18.59 -8.70 22.26
N LEU A 345 -18.04 -9.91 22.43
CA LEU A 345 -17.69 -10.78 21.32
C LEU A 345 -18.97 -11.28 20.63
N ILE A 346 -19.13 -10.95 19.35
CA ILE A 346 -20.19 -11.49 18.49
C ILE A 346 -19.71 -12.80 17.85
N ARG A 347 -18.45 -12.86 17.45
CA ARG A 347 -17.85 -14.03 16.83
C ARG A 347 -16.36 -14.13 17.18
N GLY A 348 -15.89 -15.37 17.32
CA GLY A 348 -14.49 -15.72 17.56
C GLY A 348 -14.18 -15.94 19.04
N ASP A 349 -12.92 -16.36 19.29
CA ASP A 349 -12.38 -16.58 20.62
C ASP A 349 -10.96 -15.96 20.67
N ILE A 350 -10.75 -15.01 21.58
CA ILE A 350 -9.47 -14.28 21.73
C ILE A 350 -8.36 -15.21 22.23
N ASP A 351 -8.73 -16.17 23.04
CA ASP A 351 -7.78 -17.08 23.67
C ASP A 351 -7.60 -18.41 22.93
N ALA A 352 -8.27 -18.56 21.76
CA ALA A 352 -8.12 -19.74 20.93
C ALA A 352 -6.64 -20.05 20.65
N GLU A 353 -6.26 -21.30 20.89
CA GLU A 353 -4.96 -21.84 20.55
C GLU A 353 -5.00 -22.35 19.09
N GLU A 354 -4.11 -21.82 18.25
CA GLU A 354 -3.96 -22.23 16.88
C GLU A 354 -2.68 -23.05 16.69
N ILE A 355 -2.56 -23.76 15.56
CA ILE A 355 -1.42 -24.63 15.26
C ILE A 355 -0.06 -23.92 15.18
N SER A 356 -0.08 -22.58 15.05
CA SER A 356 1.12 -21.75 15.15
C SER A 356 0.80 -20.36 15.72
N LYS A 357 1.81 -19.71 16.27
CA LYS A 357 1.70 -18.36 16.86
C LYS A 357 1.41 -17.25 15.85
N THR A 358 1.52 -17.53 14.55
CA THR A 358 1.25 -16.60 13.45
C THR A 358 -0.16 -16.71 12.90
N ARG A 359 -1.04 -17.52 13.51
CA ARG A 359 -2.40 -17.76 13.02
C ARG A 359 -3.45 -17.15 13.94
N MET A 360 -4.48 -16.60 13.35
CA MET A 360 -5.61 -16.01 14.07
C MET A 360 -6.87 -16.05 13.21
N ARG A 361 -7.99 -16.46 13.80
CA ARG A 361 -9.31 -16.45 13.15
C ARG A 361 -9.96 -15.08 13.20
N PRO A 362 -10.92 -14.79 12.29
CA PRO A 362 -11.72 -13.59 12.33
C PRO A 362 -12.47 -13.42 13.66
N ILE A 363 -12.33 -12.23 14.27
CA ILE A 363 -13.01 -11.83 15.50
C ILE A 363 -13.84 -10.57 15.25
N VAL A 364 -15.08 -10.58 15.74
CA VAL A 364 -16.00 -9.44 15.67
C VAL A 364 -16.39 -9.05 17.08
N VAL A 365 -16.21 -7.76 17.42
CA VAL A 365 -16.62 -7.17 18.70
C VAL A 365 -17.66 -6.09 18.47
N SER A 366 -18.69 -6.06 19.32
CA SER A 366 -19.71 -5.01 19.36
C SER A 366 -19.63 -4.18 20.64
N LYS A 367 -20.47 -3.14 20.72
CA LYS A 367 -20.50 -2.18 21.84
C LYS A 367 -19.14 -1.51 22.08
N VAL A 368 -18.41 -1.27 21.00
CA VAL A 368 -17.12 -0.59 21.07
C VAL A 368 -17.34 0.90 21.27
N THR A 369 -16.60 1.48 22.24
CA THR A 369 -16.68 2.88 22.63
C THR A 369 -15.34 3.60 22.40
N PRO A 370 -15.30 4.95 22.35
CA PRO A 370 -14.09 5.73 22.11
C PRO A 370 -12.96 5.53 23.13
N GLU A 371 -13.26 4.99 24.32
CA GLU A 371 -12.29 4.69 25.38
C GLU A 371 -11.50 3.38 25.14
N MET A 372 -11.92 2.58 24.19
CA MET A 372 -11.29 1.31 23.83
C MET A 372 -10.21 1.53 22.77
N ASP A 373 -9.08 0.88 22.93
CA ASP A 373 -7.95 1.04 22.02
C ASP A 373 -8.29 0.62 20.58
N ILE A 374 -9.06 -0.43 20.40
CA ILE A 374 -9.51 -0.90 19.08
C ILE A 374 -10.37 0.13 18.33
N TYR A 375 -10.99 1.09 19.01
CA TYR A 375 -11.76 2.16 18.37
C TYR A 375 -10.86 3.11 17.55
N LYS A 376 -9.64 3.39 18.04
CA LYS A 376 -8.73 4.39 17.47
C LYS A 376 -7.55 3.78 16.72
N GLN A 377 -6.97 2.68 17.24
CA GLN A 377 -5.78 2.08 16.69
C GLN A 377 -6.11 1.16 15.53
N GLU A 378 -5.31 1.27 14.44
CA GLU A 378 -5.31 0.29 13.35
C GLU A 378 -4.93 -1.09 13.89
N SER A 379 -5.76 -2.11 13.67
CA SER A 379 -5.47 -3.48 14.09
C SER A 379 -4.50 -4.19 13.14
N PHE A 380 -4.68 -3.97 11.84
CA PHE A 380 -3.92 -4.63 10.77
C PHE A 380 -3.93 -6.15 10.92
N GLY A 381 -5.10 -6.69 11.26
CA GLY A 381 -5.34 -8.11 11.55
C GLY A 381 -6.82 -8.45 11.47
N PRO A 382 -7.19 -9.72 11.73
CA PRO A 382 -8.54 -10.23 11.50
C PRO A 382 -9.51 -9.85 12.63
N SER A 383 -9.54 -8.60 13.02
CA SER A 383 -10.46 -8.06 14.04
C SER A 383 -11.21 -6.85 13.52
N VAL A 384 -12.53 -6.80 13.75
CA VAL A 384 -13.39 -5.70 13.32
C VAL A 384 -14.36 -5.30 14.44
N SER A 385 -14.60 -3.98 14.53
CA SER A 385 -15.53 -3.37 15.47
C SER A 385 -16.89 -3.14 14.82
N LEU A 386 -17.98 -3.39 15.53
CA LEU A 386 -19.34 -3.08 15.14
C LEU A 386 -19.93 -2.08 16.13
N ILE A 387 -20.43 -0.95 15.61
CA ILE A 387 -20.98 0.16 16.38
C ILE A 387 -22.38 0.49 15.86
N GLU A 388 -23.37 0.52 16.74
CA GLU A 388 -24.74 0.88 16.41
C GLU A 388 -24.94 2.39 16.45
N VAL A 389 -25.77 2.90 15.52
CA VAL A 389 -26.13 4.32 15.42
C VAL A 389 -27.62 4.49 15.11
N GLU A 390 -28.20 5.64 15.45
CA GLU A 390 -29.59 5.97 15.18
C GLU A 390 -29.76 7.08 14.13
N THR A 391 -28.76 7.93 13.91
CA THR A 391 -28.86 9.09 12.99
C THR A 391 -27.68 9.19 12.03
N GLU A 392 -27.88 9.91 10.91
CA GLU A 392 -26.80 10.20 9.92
C GLU A 392 -25.67 10.99 10.58
N GLU A 393 -25.99 11.96 11.46
CA GLU A 393 -24.99 12.78 12.15
C GLU A 393 -24.11 11.93 13.07
N GLU A 394 -24.71 10.97 13.77
CA GLU A 394 -23.96 10.04 14.63
C GLU A 394 -23.05 9.14 13.80
N ALA A 395 -23.56 8.59 12.69
CA ALA A 395 -22.78 7.75 11.78
C ALA A 395 -21.58 8.50 11.20
N LEU A 396 -21.78 9.73 10.73
CA LEU A 396 -20.72 10.60 10.21
C LEU A 396 -19.70 10.98 11.28
N ARG A 397 -20.17 11.33 12.48
CA ARG A 397 -19.29 11.65 13.61
C ARG A 397 -18.36 10.48 13.93
N ILE A 398 -18.89 9.25 14.02
CA ILE A 398 -18.10 8.05 14.31
C ILE A 398 -17.19 7.68 13.15
N ALA A 399 -17.64 7.85 11.89
CA ALA A 399 -16.83 7.59 10.71
C ALA A 399 -15.60 8.52 10.65
N ASN A 400 -15.78 9.79 11.03
CA ASN A 400 -14.73 10.81 11.02
C ASN A 400 -13.89 10.88 12.31
N ASP A 401 -14.36 10.25 13.41
CA ASP A 401 -13.62 10.18 14.68
C ASP A 401 -12.48 9.16 14.61
N THR A 402 -11.51 9.52 13.81
CA THR A 402 -10.26 8.77 13.59
C THR A 402 -9.19 9.72 13.06
N GLU A 403 -7.92 9.45 13.38
CA GLU A 403 -6.80 10.19 12.77
C GLU A 403 -6.56 9.78 11.29
N TYR A 404 -7.13 8.66 10.85
CA TYR A 404 -6.96 8.11 9.51
C TYR A 404 -8.01 8.62 8.52
N GLY A 405 -7.71 8.45 7.22
CA GLY A 405 -8.62 8.79 6.14
C GLY A 405 -8.14 8.24 4.80
N LEU A 406 -8.01 6.90 4.70
CA LEU A 406 -7.60 6.26 3.44
C LEU A 406 -8.80 5.88 2.59
N ASN A 407 -9.61 4.93 3.05
CA ASN A 407 -10.81 4.45 2.36
C ASN A 407 -12.00 4.35 3.31
N SER A 408 -13.20 4.30 2.75
CA SER A 408 -14.47 4.06 3.46
C SER A 408 -15.49 3.40 2.54
N ALA A 409 -16.58 2.88 3.13
CA ALA A 409 -17.72 2.34 2.39
C ALA A 409 -19.04 2.81 2.98
N VAL A 410 -20.09 2.86 2.13
CA VAL A 410 -21.47 3.16 2.53
C VAL A 410 -22.39 2.19 1.81
N PHE A 411 -23.22 1.48 2.55
CA PHE A 411 -24.23 0.56 2.03
C PHE A 411 -25.62 1.17 2.19
N THR A 412 -26.29 1.44 1.09
CA THR A 412 -27.65 2.03 1.03
C THR A 412 -28.22 1.79 -0.36
N GLU A 413 -29.53 1.55 -0.45
CA GLU A 413 -30.25 1.47 -1.73
C GLU A 413 -30.59 2.87 -2.30
N ASN A 414 -30.45 3.93 -1.49
CA ASN A 414 -30.69 5.30 -1.91
C ASN A 414 -29.39 6.01 -2.28
N LEU A 415 -29.12 6.16 -3.57
CA LEU A 415 -27.93 6.83 -4.06
C LEU A 415 -27.74 8.25 -3.50
N ARG A 416 -28.84 9.00 -3.27
CA ARG A 416 -28.74 10.36 -2.72
C ARG A 416 -28.21 10.33 -1.28
N THR A 417 -28.64 9.35 -0.49
CA THR A 417 -28.10 9.10 0.85
C THR A 417 -26.62 8.72 0.78
N GLY A 418 -26.25 7.79 -0.11
CA GLY A 418 -24.86 7.41 -0.33
C GLY A 418 -23.98 8.60 -0.70
N LEU A 419 -24.44 9.49 -1.59
CA LEU A 419 -23.70 10.68 -2.00
C LEU A 419 -23.59 11.74 -0.88
N ARG A 420 -24.62 11.87 0.02
CA ARG A 420 -24.50 12.74 1.20
C ARG A 420 -23.41 12.24 2.14
N PHE A 421 -23.41 10.96 2.48
CA PHE A 421 -22.35 10.36 3.28
C PHE A 421 -20.97 10.54 2.63
N ALA A 422 -20.87 10.27 1.33
CA ALA A 422 -19.60 10.38 0.59
C ALA A 422 -19.02 11.80 0.62
N LYS A 423 -19.87 12.83 0.65
CA LYS A 423 -19.45 14.23 0.70
C LYS A 423 -18.88 14.62 2.08
N GLU A 424 -19.41 14.01 3.16
CA GLU A 424 -19.09 14.42 4.53
C GLU A 424 -18.04 13.52 5.21
N ILE A 425 -17.74 12.32 4.64
CA ILE A 425 -16.69 11.45 5.18
C ILE A 425 -15.30 11.97 4.76
N GLU A 426 -14.44 12.21 5.73
CA GLU A 426 -13.07 12.72 5.54
C GLU A 426 -12.09 11.58 5.18
N THR A 427 -12.09 11.18 3.93
CA THR A 427 -11.30 10.05 3.42
C THR A 427 -10.81 10.27 2.00
N GLY A 428 -9.83 9.48 1.56
CA GLY A 428 -9.33 9.49 0.18
C GLY A 428 -10.31 8.92 -0.83
N ALA A 429 -11.12 7.91 -0.42
CA ALA A 429 -12.14 7.29 -1.26
C ALA A 429 -13.35 6.83 -0.47
N VAL A 430 -14.53 6.89 -1.08
CA VAL A 430 -15.79 6.34 -0.56
C VAL A 430 -16.40 5.41 -1.60
N HIS A 431 -16.70 4.18 -1.19
CA HIS A 431 -17.30 3.17 -2.06
C HIS A 431 -18.75 2.92 -1.67
N ILE A 432 -19.69 3.17 -2.57
CA ILE A 432 -21.11 2.93 -2.33
C ILE A 432 -21.46 1.50 -2.77
N ASN A 433 -22.00 0.70 -1.84
CA ASN A 433 -22.36 -0.70 -2.02
C ASN A 433 -21.18 -1.60 -2.45
N ASN A 434 -19.97 -1.26 -2.01
CA ASN A 434 -18.78 -2.05 -2.25
C ASN A 434 -17.87 -2.02 -1.01
N MET A 435 -16.92 -2.95 -0.92
CA MET A 435 -15.96 -3.03 0.19
C MET A 435 -15.00 -1.84 0.22
N THR A 436 -14.39 -1.60 1.39
CA THR A 436 -13.38 -0.56 1.55
C THR A 436 -12.05 -0.90 0.86
N VAL A 437 -11.77 -2.18 0.64
CA VAL A 437 -10.57 -2.65 -0.07
C VAL A 437 -10.82 -2.58 -1.57
N HIS A 438 -10.71 -1.38 -2.12
CA HIS A 438 -10.95 -1.12 -3.53
C HIS A 438 -9.88 -0.18 -4.09
N ASP A 439 -9.24 -0.59 -5.17
CA ASP A 439 -8.20 0.16 -5.86
C ASP A 439 -8.21 -0.22 -7.35
N GLU A 440 -8.41 0.77 -8.20
CA GLU A 440 -8.42 0.62 -9.66
C GLU A 440 -7.44 1.60 -10.30
N MET A 441 -6.80 1.18 -11.38
CA MET A 441 -5.81 2.01 -12.08
C MET A 441 -6.41 3.26 -12.71
N ALA A 442 -7.71 3.25 -12.98
CA ALA A 442 -8.45 4.39 -13.50
C ALA A 442 -8.84 5.43 -12.43
N LEU A 443 -8.66 5.12 -11.15
CA LEU A 443 -9.04 5.98 -10.01
C LEU A 443 -7.81 6.46 -9.23
N PRO A 444 -7.75 7.74 -8.84
CA PRO A 444 -6.68 8.22 -7.96
C PRO A 444 -6.73 7.50 -6.62
N HIS A 445 -5.59 7.00 -6.14
CA HIS A 445 -5.46 6.34 -4.84
C HIS A 445 -4.58 7.14 -3.88
N GLY A 446 -5.01 7.29 -2.65
CA GLY A 446 -4.24 7.92 -1.57
C GLY A 446 -5.12 8.48 -0.47
N GLY A 447 -4.54 8.66 0.71
CA GLY A 447 -5.23 9.10 1.92
C GLY A 447 -5.28 10.61 2.13
N VAL A 448 -5.96 10.96 3.21
CA VAL A 448 -5.93 12.28 3.87
C VAL A 448 -5.62 12.07 5.36
N LYS A 449 -5.50 13.13 6.14
CA LYS A 449 -5.19 13.07 7.58
C LYS A 449 -3.88 12.27 7.82
N ALA A 450 -3.84 11.41 8.83
CA ALA A 450 -2.69 10.57 9.16
C ALA A 450 -2.50 9.34 8.25
N SER A 451 -3.39 9.13 7.26
CA SER A 451 -3.19 8.16 6.19
C SER A 451 -2.25 8.65 5.09
N GLY A 452 -1.77 9.88 5.19
CA GLY A 452 -0.74 10.43 4.32
C GLY A 452 -1.26 11.43 3.28
N PHE A 453 -0.45 11.69 2.27
CA PHE A 453 -0.73 12.67 1.23
C PHE A 453 0.02 12.33 -0.07
N GLY A 454 -0.39 12.98 -1.16
CA GLY A 454 -0.04 12.61 -2.52
C GLY A 454 -1.03 11.59 -3.08
N ARG A 455 -0.86 11.26 -4.36
CA ARG A 455 -1.74 10.30 -5.05
C ARG A 455 -0.93 9.34 -5.90
N PHE A 456 -1.51 8.16 -6.09
CA PHE A 456 -1.09 7.16 -7.06
C PHE A 456 -2.15 6.99 -8.13
N ASN A 457 -1.85 6.20 -9.13
CA ASN A 457 -2.69 5.89 -10.28
C ASN A 457 -3.02 7.13 -11.14
N THR A 458 -3.52 6.91 -12.33
CA THR A 458 -3.93 7.95 -13.28
C THR A 458 -2.83 8.98 -13.58
N LEU A 459 -3.23 10.14 -14.11
CA LEU A 459 -2.32 11.27 -14.30
C LEU A 459 -1.92 11.91 -12.96
N PHE A 460 -2.79 11.88 -11.94
CA PHE A 460 -2.47 12.38 -10.60
C PHE A 460 -1.22 11.70 -10.02
N GLY A 461 -1.12 10.37 -10.17
CA GLY A 461 0.05 9.63 -9.72
C GLY A 461 1.32 9.93 -10.52
N LEU A 462 1.21 10.22 -11.82
CA LEU A 462 2.36 10.61 -12.65
C LEU A 462 2.84 12.03 -12.34
N GLU A 463 1.92 12.97 -12.08
CA GLU A 463 2.24 14.35 -11.75
C GLU A 463 3.00 14.51 -10.45
N GLU A 464 2.89 13.58 -9.52
CA GLU A 464 3.69 13.56 -8.30
C GLU A 464 5.21 13.54 -8.57
N TRP A 465 5.66 13.03 -9.71
CA TRP A 465 7.08 12.80 -9.98
C TRP A 465 7.71 13.84 -10.91
N VAL A 466 6.96 14.88 -11.24
CA VAL A 466 7.45 16.02 -12.03
C VAL A 466 7.25 17.33 -11.27
N ARG A 467 8.11 18.29 -11.58
CA ARG A 467 8.00 19.67 -11.12
C ARG A 467 7.84 20.60 -12.32
N THR A 468 7.24 21.75 -12.09
CA THR A 468 7.10 22.79 -13.10
C THR A 468 8.34 23.69 -13.18
N LYS A 469 8.71 24.08 -14.42
CA LYS A 469 9.70 25.12 -14.67
C LYS A 469 9.12 26.11 -15.65
N THR A 470 9.01 27.39 -15.27
CA THR A 470 8.59 28.46 -16.15
C THR A 470 9.79 28.96 -16.96
N VAL A 471 9.60 29.06 -18.25
CA VAL A 471 10.55 29.67 -19.20
C VAL A 471 9.86 30.83 -19.87
N THR A 472 10.48 31.99 -19.90
CA THR A 472 9.99 33.17 -20.62
C THR A 472 11.07 33.75 -21.49
N TRP A 473 10.67 34.31 -22.63
CA TRP A 473 11.59 35.07 -23.49
C TRP A 473 10.86 36.25 -24.09
N ARG A 474 11.62 37.27 -24.44
CA ARG A 474 11.11 38.43 -25.18
C ARG A 474 11.21 38.15 -26.67
N ASN A 475 10.14 38.47 -27.40
CA ASN A 475 10.05 38.29 -28.88
C ASN A 475 10.90 39.35 -29.58
#